data_0fd3f3998e1f8c257d814beebe8e21b5
#
_entry.id   0fd3f3998e1f8c257d814beebe8e21b5
#
_cell.length_a   1.000
_cell.length_b   1.000
_cell.length_c   1.000
_cell.angle_alpha   90.00
_cell.angle_beta   90.00
_cell.angle_gamma   90.00
#
_symmetry.space_group_name_H-M   'P 1'
#
loop_
_entity.id
_entity.type
_entity.pdbx_description
1 polymer ?
#
loop_
_entity_poly.entity_id
_entity_poly.type
_entity_poly.pdbx_seq_one_letter_code
_entity_poly.pdbx_strand_id
1 'polypeptide(L)'
;MFGWEFPPHIAGGLGTASYGLTRGLAKHGIEVIFVVPKAYGDEDQRFVRVVNASEIETPFGDTREQDVWEKLTFIHIDSNMVPYVAPEEFDSYAEEYRRTGRTILDKEGWTERYSFSGKYGANLMEEVARYAMVAAQVARDLAGQFDLIHAHDWLTYYAGIAAKRVSGKPLVVHMHATEFDRSGEHVNPQVYDIERAGMTEADRVIAVSNLTRNSVIEKYGIPASKGVTVHNAVRFSTKDARPQERGVSDKIVTFLGRITYQKGPDYFVEAAAKVLRKTRNVRFVMAGSGDMLKHIVRRVAKLGIADRFHFTGFLKGDEVQRMFALSDVYVMPSVSEPFGISPLEAMRSNVPVIISKQSGVAEVLDYAIKVDYWDVDALADAIYGLVEYPALAEMATEKGLGEVTNLKWENAAGEVANVYRSLL
;
A
#
# COMPACT_ATOMS: atom_id res chain seq x y z
N MET A 1 16.19 6.76 2.90
CA MET A 1 14.85 6.44 2.34
C MET A 1 13.80 7.32 2.98
N PHE A 2 12.82 7.79 2.21
CA PHE A 2 11.67 8.53 2.72
C PHE A 2 10.43 7.66 2.57
N GLY A 3 9.72 7.42 3.69
CA GLY A 3 8.45 6.72 3.74
C GLY A 3 7.43 7.48 4.57
N TRP A 4 6.15 7.10 4.47
CA TRP A 4 5.08 7.74 5.23
C TRP A 4 4.78 7.01 6.53
N GLU A 5 4.94 5.69 6.51
CA GLU A 5 4.64 4.82 7.65
C GLU A 5 5.69 3.70 7.77
N PHE A 6 5.91 3.24 9.00
CA PHE A 6 6.79 2.11 9.29
C PHE A 6 6.20 1.26 10.43
N PRO A 7 6.33 -0.09 10.38
CA PRO A 7 5.77 -0.95 11.44
C PRO A 7 6.32 -0.65 12.84
N PRO A 8 5.47 -0.77 13.88
CA PRO A 8 4.12 -1.38 13.89
C PRO A 8 2.97 -0.44 13.46
N HIS A 9 3.23 0.84 13.26
CA HIS A 9 2.25 1.87 12.93
C HIS A 9 2.03 1.96 11.42
N ILE A 10 1.28 1.02 10.86
CA ILE A 10 0.98 0.95 9.43
C ILE A 10 -0.54 0.89 9.20
N ALA A 11 -0.98 1.54 8.12
CA ALA A 11 -2.38 1.54 7.69
C ALA A 11 -2.66 0.57 6.52
N GLY A 12 -1.60 0.06 5.85
CA GLY A 12 -1.79 -0.76 4.66
C GLY A 12 -0.54 -1.42 4.10
N GLY A 13 -0.62 -1.79 2.82
CA GLY A 13 0.44 -2.53 2.13
C GLY A 13 1.76 -1.76 1.96
N LEU A 14 1.72 -0.41 1.97
CA LEU A 14 2.91 0.43 1.81
C LEU A 14 3.94 0.20 2.92
N GLY A 15 3.50 0.24 4.18
CA GLY A 15 4.39 0.00 5.32
C GLY A 15 4.90 -1.44 5.37
N THR A 16 4.06 -2.42 4.98
CA THR A 16 4.48 -3.82 4.84
C THR A 16 5.56 -3.98 3.78
N ALA A 17 5.41 -3.32 2.62
CA ALA A 17 6.38 -3.35 1.54
C ALA A 17 7.69 -2.66 1.94
N SER A 18 7.62 -1.47 2.54
CA SER A 18 8.80 -0.73 3.02
C SER A 18 9.61 -1.54 4.04
N TYR A 19 8.94 -2.18 5.00
CA TYR A 19 9.60 -3.04 5.98
C TYR A 19 10.23 -4.30 5.34
N GLY A 20 9.51 -4.96 4.44
CA GLY A 20 10.02 -6.13 3.74
C GLY A 20 11.27 -5.80 2.91
N LEU A 21 11.22 -4.69 2.19
CA LEU A 21 12.30 -4.20 1.35
C LEU A 21 13.54 -3.80 2.18
N THR A 22 13.39 -3.00 3.25
CA THR A 22 14.52 -2.56 4.09
C THR A 22 15.24 -3.74 4.71
N ARG A 23 14.49 -4.73 5.20
CA ARG A 23 15.06 -5.97 5.72
C ARG A 23 15.80 -6.78 4.64
N GLY A 24 15.26 -6.84 3.43
CA GLY A 24 15.92 -7.49 2.30
C GLY A 24 17.21 -6.78 1.90
N LEU A 25 17.20 -5.45 1.83
CA LEU A 25 18.38 -4.62 1.50
C LEU A 25 19.52 -4.79 2.51
N ALA A 26 19.21 -4.90 3.80
CA ALA A 26 20.21 -5.19 4.83
C ALA A 26 20.96 -6.51 4.58
N LYS A 27 20.28 -7.54 4.02
CA LYS A 27 20.92 -8.79 3.63
C LYS A 27 21.84 -8.65 2.41
N HIS A 28 21.66 -7.61 1.61
CA HIS A 28 22.54 -7.24 0.49
C HIS A 28 23.63 -6.26 0.89
N GLY A 29 23.85 -6.03 2.19
CA GLY A 29 24.88 -5.14 2.71
C GLY A 29 24.59 -3.65 2.51
N ILE A 30 23.32 -3.28 2.32
CA ILE A 30 22.88 -1.89 2.17
C ILE A 30 22.35 -1.39 3.51
N GLU A 31 22.99 -0.38 4.05
CA GLU A 31 22.51 0.32 5.23
C GLU A 31 21.39 1.28 4.86
N VAL A 32 20.31 1.28 5.62
CA VAL A 32 19.12 2.09 5.38
C VAL A 32 18.88 3.05 6.54
N ILE A 33 18.84 4.35 6.23
CA ILE A 33 18.28 5.38 7.10
C ILE A 33 16.88 5.66 6.58
N PHE A 34 15.84 5.29 7.36
CA PHE A 34 14.45 5.42 6.98
C PHE A 34 13.80 6.59 7.71
N VAL A 35 13.44 7.62 6.98
CA VAL A 35 12.82 8.84 7.52
C VAL A 35 11.31 8.71 7.40
N VAL A 36 10.61 8.97 8.50
CA VAL A 36 9.13 9.03 8.56
C VAL A 36 8.68 10.37 9.09
N PRO A 37 7.49 10.89 8.71
CA PRO A 37 6.95 12.12 9.28
C PRO A 37 6.87 12.04 10.81
N LYS A 38 6.40 10.92 11.34
CA LYS A 38 6.27 10.67 12.79
C LYS A 38 6.71 9.25 13.14
N ALA A 39 7.65 9.12 14.05
CA ALA A 39 7.98 7.88 14.72
C ALA A 39 7.41 7.88 16.15
N TYR A 40 7.11 6.70 16.67
CA TYR A 40 6.48 6.50 17.98
C TYR A 40 7.45 5.91 19.01
N GLY A 41 8.64 5.48 18.55
CA GLY A 41 9.72 4.95 19.39
C GLY A 41 9.68 3.44 19.62
N ASP A 42 8.70 2.74 19.06
CA ASP A 42 8.54 1.29 19.12
C ASP A 42 8.75 0.58 17.77
N GLU A 43 9.26 1.33 16.76
CA GLU A 43 9.57 0.77 15.45
C GLU A 43 10.71 -0.26 15.52
N ASP A 44 10.59 -1.30 14.68
CA ASP A 44 11.60 -2.36 14.58
C ASP A 44 12.87 -1.87 13.86
N GLN A 45 13.85 -1.41 14.59
CA GLN A 45 15.10 -0.86 14.07
C GLN A 45 16.24 -1.88 13.90
N ARG A 46 15.96 -3.19 13.97
CA ARG A 46 17.03 -4.23 13.85
C ARG A 46 17.77 -4.23 12.52
N PHE A 47 17.16 -3.70 11.46
CA PHE A 47 17.69 -3.70 10.09
C PHE A 47 17.73 -2.32 9.44
N VAL A 48 17.35 -1.28 10.17
CA VAL A 48 17.16 0.06 9.65
C VAL A 48 17.28 1.07 10.79
N ARG A 49 17.88 2.23 10.53
CA ARG A 49 17.81 3.38 11.44
C ARG A 49 16.59 4.21 11.06
N VAL A 50 15.60 4.32 11.97
CA VAL A 50 14.43 5.19 11.77
C VAL A 50 14.72 6.59 12.28
N VAL A 51 14.39 7.60 11.48
CA VAL A 51 14.52 9.03 11.82
C VAL A 51 13.12 9.64 11.85
N ASN A 52 12.80 10.31 12.96
CA ASN A 52 11.55 11.02 13.17
C ASN A 52 11.65 12.46 12.66
N ALA A 53 10.96 12.78 11.56
CA ALA A 53 10.98 14.13 11.00
C ALA A 53 10.40 15.20 11.95
N SER A 54 9.48 14.82 12.86
CA SER A 54 8.94 15.73 13.88
C SER A 54 9.97 16.23 14.90
N GLU A 55 11.14 15.57 15.00
CA GLU A 55 12.23 15.93 15.93
C GLU A 55 13.31 16.81 15.30
N ILE A 56 13.26 17.00 13.98
CA ILE A 56 14.27 17.76 13.23
C ILE A 56 13.96 19.24 13.29
N GLU A 57 14.95 20.03 13.72
CA GLU A 57 14.91 21.48 13.70
C GLU A 57 15.22 22.00 12.29
N THR A 58 14.32 22.80 11.76
CA THR A 58 14.44 23.36 10.40
C THR A 58 14.70 24.87 10.51
N PRO A 59 15.72 25.43 9.86
CA PRO A 59 15.98 26.87 9.88
C PRO A 59 14.78 27.66 9.31
N PHE A 60 14.39 28.73 9.99
CA PHE A 60 13.33 29.63 9.52
C PHE A 60 13.88 30.55 8.43
N GLY A 61 13.27 30.53 7.25
CA GLY A 61 13.48 31.57 6.23
C GLY A 61 14.66 31.38 5.28
N ASP A 62 15.12 30.16 5.01
CA ASP A 62 16.05 29.93 3.89
C ASP A 62 15.36 30.21 2.56
N THR A 63 15.71 31.38 1.94
CA THR A 63 15.14 31.86 0.69
C THR A 63 15.28 30.89 -0.50
N ARG A 64 16.19 29.92 -0.43
CA ARG A 64 16.32 28.85 -1.44
C ARG A 64 15.22 27.81 -1.37
N GLU A 65 14.49 27.73 -0.26
CA GLU A 65 13.34 26.86 -0.08
C GLU A 65 12.03 27.52 -0.51
N GLN A 66 11.99 28.86 -0.58
CA GLN A 66 10.86 29.60 -1.15
C GLN A 66 10.58 29.16 -2.60
N ASP A 67 11.59 28.83 -3.39
CA ASP A 67 11.40 28.27 -4.75
C ASP A 67 10.65 26.93 -4.77
N VAL A 68 10.75 26.14 -3.71
CA VAL A 68 9.94 24.91 -3.54
C VAL A 68 8.52 25.27 -3.12
N TRP A 69 8.36 26.27 -2.26
CA TRP A 69 7.06 26.78 -1.81
C TRP A 69 6.28 27.51 -2.89
N GLU A 70 6.91 28.33 -3.70
CA GLU A 70 6.23 29.09 -4.77
C GLU A 70 5.72 28.18 -5.89
N LYS A 71 6.36 27.02 -6.08
CA LYS A 71 5.90 25.97 -7.02
C LYS A 71 4.86 25.03 -6.40
N LEU A 72 4.75 25.00 -5.06
CA LEU A 72 3.71 24.33 -4.32
C LEU A 72 2.54 25.32 -4.09
N THR A 73 1.88 25.73 -5.16
CA THR A 73 0.69 26.57 -5.06
C THR A 73 -0.40 25.75 -4.38
N PHE A 74 -0.61 26.02 -3.08
CA PHE A 74 -1.70 25.44 -2.32
C PHE A 74 -3.02 26.02 -2.80
N ILE A 75 -3.69 25.33 -3.68
CA ILE A 75 -5.11 25.53 -3.90
C ILE A 75 -5.80 24.80 -2.75
N HIS A 76 -6.34 25.57 -1.82
CA HIS A 76 -7.21 25.05 -0.78
C HIS A 76 -8.49 24.56 -1.47
N ILE A 77 -8.55 23.26 -1.76
CA ILE A 77 -9.78 22.61 -2.22
C ILE A 77 -10.32 21.87 -1.02
N ASP A 78 -11.49 22.26 -0.55
CA ASP A 78 -12.33 21.48 0.34
C ASP A 78 -12.72 20.17 -0.35
N SER A 79 -11.81 19.20 -0.42
CA SER A 79 -12.12 17.89 -0.93
C SER A 79 -12.14 16.89 0.23
N ASN A 80 -13.31 16.38 0.53
CA ASN A 80 -13.55 15.32 1.52
C ASN A 80 -12.97 13.94 1.10
N MET A 81 -12.04 13.90 0.16
CA MET A 81 -11.41 12.66 -0.29
C MET A 81 -10.06 12.46 0.39
N VAL A 82 -10.08 11.78 1.52
CA VAL A 82 -8.88 11.28 2.18
C VAL A 82 -8.71 9.80 1.80
N PRO A 83 -7.65 9.44 1.08
CA PRO A 83 -7.52 8.10 0.46
C PRO A 83 -7.47 6.92 1.44
N TYR A 84 -7.22 7.13 2.74
CA TYR A 84 -6.87 6.04 3.66
C TYR A 84 -7.53 6.11 5.05
N VAL A 85 -8.54 6.94 5.26
CA VAL A 85 -9.22 7.09 6.58
C VAL A 85 -10.67 6.64 6.47
N ALA A 86 -11.15 5.89 7.47
CA ALA A 86 -12.56 5.56 7.57
C ALA A 86 -13.39 6.82 7.85
N PRO A 87 -14.59 6.96 7.27
CA PRO A 87 -15.43 8.16 7.43
C PRO A 87 -15.71 8.54 8.90
N GLU A 88 -15.80 7.55 9.79
CA GLU A 88 -16.06 7.75 11.21
C GLU A 88 -14.84 8.30 12.00
N GLU A 89 -13.63 8.13 11.45
CA GLU A 89 -12.39 8.62 12.05
C GLU A 89 -12.04 10.04 11.58
N PHE A 90 -12.63 10.49 10.47
CA PHE A 90 -12.32 11.77 9.84
C PHE A 90 -12.56 12.98 10.75
N ASP A 91 -13.71 13.02 11.44
CA ASP A 91 -14.07 14.14 12.31
C ASP A 91 -13.18 14.21 13.55
N SER A 92 -12.80 13.05 14.11
CA SER A 92 -11.91 12.99 15.28
C SER A 92 -10.48 13.44 14.93
N TYR A 93 -9.99 13.13 13.75
CA TYR A 93 -8.66 13.57 13.28
C TYR A 93 -8.62 15.05 12.93
N ALA A 94 -9.70 15.59 12.37
CA ALA A 94 -9.81 17.02 12.09
C ALA A 94 -9.84 17.87 13.38
N GLU A 95 -10.47 17.38 14.44
CA GLU A 95 -10.48 18.05 15.76
C GLU A 95 -9.12 17.96 16.47
N GLU A 96 -8.46 16.81 16.46
CA GLU A 96 -7.14 16.62 17.07
C GLU A 96 -6.09 17.49 16.40
N TYR A 97 -6.12 17.63 15.06
CA TYR A 97 -5.20 18.49 14.32
C TYR A 97 -5.42 19.98 14.60
N ARG A 98 -6.67 20.46 14.64
CA ARG A 98 -6.97 21.86 15.04
C ARG A 98 -6.44 22.16 16.45
N ARG A 99 -6.31 21.15 17.29
CA ARG A 99 -5.84 21.27 18.69
C ARG A 99 -4.32 21.18 18.81
N THR A 100 -3.64 20.40 17.96
CA THR A 100 -2.22 20.05 18.10
C THR A 100 -1.32 20.62 17.00
N GLY A 101 -1.87 21.08 15.89
CA GLY A 101 -1.13 21.63 14.73
C GLY A 101 -0.44 22.98 14.95
N ARG A 102 -0.15 23.35 16.18
CA ARG A 102 0.62 24.55 16.49
C ARG A 102 2.10 24.28 16.31
N THR A 103 2.70 25.07 15.43
CA THR A 103 4.13 25.34 15.39
C THR A 103 4.66 25.63 16.79
N ILE A 104 5.59 24.83 17.29
CA ILE A 104 6.33 25.16 18.52
C ILE A 104 7.45 26.11 18.10
N LEU A 105 7.21 27.39 18.31
CA LEU A 105 8.25 28.41 18.15
C LEU A 105 9.15 28.36 19.38
N ASP A 106 10.38 27.88 19.21
CA ASP A 106 11.41 28.05 20.21
C ASP A 106 12.04 29.45 20.05
N LYS A 107 12.07 30.21 21.15
CA LYS A 107 12.41 31.66 21.12
C LYS A 107 13.91 31.96 21.03
N GLU A 108 14.80 30.96 21.07
CA GLU A 108 16.25 31.20 21.17
C GLU A 108 17.08 30.93 19.91
N GLY A 109 16.47 30.60 18.82
CA GLY A 109 17.19 30.52 17.54
C GLY A 109 16.20 30.24 16.42
N TRP A 110 16.09 31.04 15.46
CA TRP A 110 15.30 30.99 14.22
C TRP A 110 15.12 29.58 13.59
N THR A 111 14.72 28.57 14.40
CA THR A 111 14.46 27.20 13.98
C THR A 111 13.02 26.83 14.29
N GLU A 112 12.40 26.04 13.43
CA GLU A 112 11.04 25.58 13.55
C GLU A 112 11.00 24.04 13.55
N ARG A 113 10.20 23.45 14.45
CA ARG A 113 9.87 22.04 14.43
C ARG A 113 8.45 21.84 13.95
N TYR A 114 8.28 21.03 12.92
CA TYR A 114 6.96 20.70 12.40
C TYR A 114 6.38 19.51 13.13
N SER A 115 5.14 19.65 13.60
CA SER A 115 4.38 18.54 14.12
C SER A 115 3.66 17.81 12.99
N PHE A 116 3.86 16.51 12.88
CA PHE A 116 3.17 15.65 11.93
C PHE A 116 2.20 14.72 12.65
N SER A 117 1.02 14.51 12.05
CA SER A 117 0.08 13.49 12.52
C SER A 117 0.60 12.07 12.18
N GLY A 118 1.31 11.93 11.07
CA GLY A 118 1.72 10.65 10.49
C GLY A 118 0.54 9.82 9.98
N LYS A 119 -0.64 10.46 9.83
CA LYS A 119 -1.90 9.82 9.42
C LYS A 119 -2.37 10.41 8.10
N TYR A 120 -3.32 9.75 7.47
CA TYR A 120 -3.95 10.20 6.23
C TYR A 120 -5.16 11.08 6.56
N GLY A 121 -4.93 12.33 6.95
CA GLY A 121 -5.94 13.27 7.43
C GLY A 121 -6.27 14.41 6.47
N ALA A 122 -7.17 15.32 6.89
CA ALA A 122 -7.64 16.47 6.10
C ALA A 122 -6.50 17.42 5.63
N ASN A 123 -5.38 17.47 6.35
CA ASN A 123 -4.24 18.34 6.06
C ASN A 123 -3.06 17.59 5.42
N LEU A 124 -3.35 16.46 4.77
CA LEU A 124 -2.32 15.58 4.20
C LEU A 124 -1.38 16.31 3.24
N MET A 125 -1.91 17.20 2.38
CA MET A 125 -1.12 17.98 1.42
C MET A 125 -0.16 18.95 2.13
N GLU A 126 -0.59 19.56 3.22
CA GLU A 126 0.24 20.43 4.04
C GLU A 126 1.35 19.64 4.73
N GLU A 127 1.03 18.46 5.27
CA GLU A 127 2.04 17.56 5.86
C GLU A 127 3.06 17.09 4.81
N VAL A 128 2.63 16.77 3.59
CA VAL A 128 3.52 16.40 2.47
C VAL A 128 4.51 17.53 2.15
N ALA A 129 4.03 18.77 2.12
CA ALA A 129 4.89 19.92 1.86
C ALA A 129 5.87 20.19 3.00
N ARG A 130 5.40 20.19 4.25
CA ARG A 130 6.27 20.33 5.44
C ARG A 130 7.31 19.21 5.51
N TYR A 131 6.92 17.99 5.14
CA TYR A 131 7.83 16.86 5.09
C TYR A 131 8.97 17.07 4.09
N ALA A 132 8.70 17.71 2.95
CA ALA A 132 9.74 18.07 1.99
C ALA A 132 10.78 19.06 2.56
N MET A 133 10.32 20.05 3.35
CA MET A 133 11.23 20.99 4.01
C MET A 133 12.13 20.31 5.03
N VAL A 134 11.54 19.48 5.88
CA VAL A 134 12.31 18.70 6.86
C VAL A 134 13.27 17.75 6.17
N ALA A 135 12.89 17.14 5.04
CA ALA A 135 13.75 16.24 4.28
C ALA A 135 15.00 16.93 3.73
N ALA A 136 14.88 18.20 3.31
CA ALA A 136 16.06 18.99 2.93
C ALA A 136 17.04 19.16 4.09
N GLN A 137 16.53 19.45 5.30
CA GLN A 137 17.36 19.57 6.48
C GLN A 137 17.98 18.23 6.89
N VAL A 138 17.20 17.15 6.91
CA VAL A 138 17.71 15.78 7.15
C VAL A 138 18.86 15.45 6.20
N ALA A 139 18.73 15.80 4.90
CA ALA A 139 19.78 15.54 3.94
C ALA A 139 21.07 16.36 4.20
N ARG A 140 20.95 17.58 4.75
CA ARG A 140 22.11 18.38 5.20
C ARG A 140 22.76 17.77 6.44
N ASP A 141 21.98 17.42 7.44
CA ASP A 141 22.46 16.86 8.72
C ASP A 141 23.15 15.51 8.53
N LEU A 142 22.69 14.73 7.54
CA LEU A 142 23.26 13.44 7.19
C LEU A 142 24.26 13.51 6.04
N ALA A 143 24.79 14.69 5.71
CA ALA A 143 25.75 14.85 4.62
C ALA A 143 26.96 13.91 4.80
N GLY A 144 27.29 13.18 3.75
CA GLY A 144 28.35 12.16 3.75
C GLY A 144 27.99 10.81 4.40
N GLN A 145 26.77 10.65 4.92
CA GLN A 145 26.30 9.39 5.53
C GLN A 145 25.38 8.58 4.59
N PHE A 146 25.10 9.07 3.38
CA PHE A 146 24.30 8.35 2.40
C PHE A 146 24.78 8.62 0.97
N ASP A 147 24.57 7.66 0.09
CA ASP A 147 24.99 7.70 -1.31
C ASP A 147 23.83 7.90 -2.27
N LEU A 148 22.62 7.52 -1.86
CA LEU A 148 21.44 7.52 -2.70
C LEU A 148 20.18 7.84 -1.88
N ILE A 149 19.21 8.48 -2.54
CA ILE A 149 17.89 8.81 -2.00
C ILE A 149 16.86 7.88 -2.62
N HIS A 150 15.95 7.31 -1.78
CA HIS A 150 14.84 6.50 -2.25
C HIS A 150 13.55 7.00 -1.58
N ALA A 151 12.55 7.39 -2.38
CA ALA A 151 11.27 7.92 -1.91
C ALA A 151 10.12 6.96 -2.30
N HIS A 152 9.26 6.62 -1.32
CA HIS A 152 8.19 5.65 -1.46
C HIS A 152 6.82 6.34 -1.58
N ASP A 153 6.21 6.22 -2.75
CA ASP A 153 4.90 6.76 -3.10
C ASP A 153 4.83 8.31 -3.08
N TRP A 154 3.79 8.87 -3.65
CA TRP A 154 3.61 10.30 -3.88
C TRP A 154 3.77 11.17 -2.63
N LEU A 155 3.39 10.65 -1.47
CA LEU A 155 3.51 11.33 -0.18
C LEU A 155 4.95 11.76 0.16
N THR A 156 5.94 11.09 -0.43
CA THR A 156 7.35 11.30 -0.11
C THR A 156 8.16 11.83 -1.29
N TYR A 157 7.55 12.00 -2.45
CA TYR A 157 8.29 12.40 -3.66
C TYR A 157 8.88 13.80 -3.54
N TYR A 158 8.15 14.76 -2.97
CA TYR A 158 8.69 16.09 -2.71
C TYR A 158 9.83 16.06 -1.67
N ALA A 159 9.76 15.18 -0.67
CA ALA A 159 10.86 14.96 0.27
C ALA A 159 12.11 14.44 -0.47
N GLY A 160 11.95 13.47 -1.36
CA GLY A 160 13.03 12.97 -2.21
C GLY A 160 13.65 14.04 -3.10
N ILE A 161 12.83 14.86 -3.76
CA ILE A 161 13.29 15.97 -4.61
C ILE A 161 14.06 17.01 -3.78
N ALA A 162 13.54 17.41 -2.63
CA ALA A 162 14.19 18.39 -1.75
C ALA A 162 15.56 17.86 -1.27
N ALA A 163 15.62 16.61 -0.83
CA ALA A 163 16.89 15.98 -0.44
C ALA A 163 17.89 15.88 -1.61
N LYS A 164 17.43 15.51 -2.83
CA LYS A 164 18.27 15.49 -4.04
C LYS A 164 18.87 16.86 -4.32
N ARG A 165 18.07 17.92 -4.27
CA ARG A 165 18.52 19.30 -4.57
C ARG A 165 19.62 19.78 -3.63
N VAL A 166 19.54 19.45 -2.34
CA VAL A 166 20.54 19.92 -1.35
C VAL A 166 21.79 19.05 -1.28
N SER A 167 21.65 17.75 -1.58
CA SER A 167 22.78 16.79 -1.47
C SER A 167 23.49 16.49 -2.78
N GLY A 168 22.82 16.71 -3.93
CA GLY A 168 23.31 16.29 -5.25
C GLY A 168 23.31 14.77 -5.47
N LYS A 169 22.77 13.98 -4.53
CA LYS A 169 22.74 12.52 -4.62
C LYS A 169 21.62 12.04 -5.55
N PRO A 170 21.77 10.88 -6.25
CA PRO A 170 20.75 10.35 -7.13
C PRO A 170 19.47 9.99 -6.36
N LEU A 171 18.33 10.18 -7.04
CA LEU A 171 16.98 9.91 -6.51
C LEU A 171 16.34 8.73 -7.24
N VAL A 172 15.92 7.74 -6.49
CA VAL A 172 15.02 6.68 -6.92
C VAL A 172 13.64 6.96 -6.32
N VAL A 173 12.58 6.88 -7.10
CA VAL A 173 11.21 6.88 -6.60
C VAL A 173 10.59 5.51 -6.80
N HIS A 174 9.79 5.06 -5.83
CA HIS A 174 9.10 3.78 -5.86
C HIS A 174 7.59 4.02 -5.93
N MET A 175 6.98 3.64 -7.04
CA MET A 175 5.55 3.77 -7.28
C MET A 175 4.84 2.51 -6.77
N HIS A 176 4.10 2.65 -5.68
CA HIS A 176 3.29 1.57 -5.09
C HIS A 176 1.85 1.57 -5.60
N ALA A 177 1.31 2.73 -5.94
CA ALA A 177 0.01 2.89 -6.58
C ALA A 177 -0.05 4.26 -7.25
N THR A 178 -0.60 4.32 -8.47
CA THR A 178 -0.85 5.59 -9.16
C THR A 178 -2.18 6.20 -8.72
N GLU A 179 -2.37 7.49 -8.97
CA GLU A 179 -3.67 8.12 -8.74
C GLU A 179 -4.77 7.48 -9.59
N PHE A 180 -4.44 6.98 -10.78
CA PHE A 180 -5.40 6.23 -11.61
C PHE A 180 -5.85 4.92 -10.97
N ASP A 181 -5.00 4.25 -10.19
CA ASP A 181 -5.40 3.05 -9.45
C ASP A 181 -6.39 3.39 -8.33
N ARG A 182 -6.25 4.57 -7.71
CA ARG A 182 -7.08 5.02 -6.59
C ARG A 182 -8.44 5.57 -7.03
N SER A 183 -8.47 6.36 -8.09
CA SER A 183 -9.64 7.17 -8.51
C SER A 183 -10.16 6.83 -9.91
N GLY A 184 -9.54 5.90 -10.63
CA GLY A 184 -9.87 5.61 -12.02
C GLY A 184 -9.61 6.84 -12.91
N GLU A 185 -10.59 7.22 -13.73
CA GLU A 185 -10.48 8.38 -14.61
C GLU A 185 -10.76 9.73 -13.88
N HIS A 186 -11.20 9.70 -12.61
CA HIS A 186 -11.46 10.89 -11.79
C HIS A 186 -10.22 11.33 -11.00
N VAL A 187 -9.15 11.58 -11.70
CA VAL A 187 -7.83 11.86 -11.14
C VAL A 187 -7.83 13.15 -10.32
N ASN A 188 -7.29 13.10 -9.09
CA ASN A 188 -6.98 14.29 -8.32
C ASN A 188 -5.77 15.01 -8.94
N PRO A 189 -5.92 16.23 -9.48
CA PRO A 189 -4.85 16.91 -10.20
C PRO A 189 -3.60 17.15 -9.33
N GLN A 190 -3.78 17.46 -8.04
CA GLN A 190 -2.66 17.74 -7.13
C GLN A 190 -1.82 16.49 -6.91
N VAL A 191 -2.46 15.34 -6.67
CA VAL A 191 -1.74 14.05 -6.50
C VAL A 191 -1.04 13.67 -7.80
N TYR A 192 -1.72 13.79 -8.94
CA TYR A 192 -1.14 13.53 -10.25
C TYR A 192 0.12 14.39 -10.51
N ASP A 193 0.05 15.70 -10.19
CA ASP A 193 1.18 16.61 -10.39
C ASP A 193 2.37 16.25 -9.49
N ILE A 194 2.12 15.85 -8.23
CA ILE A 194 3.17 15.37 -7.32
C ILE A 194 3.81 14.08 -7.85
N GLU A 195 2.99 13.11 -8.26
CA GLU A 195 3.46 11.86 -8.84
C GLU A 195 4.32 12.11 -10.08
N ARG A 196 3.81 12.93 -11.01
CA ARG A 196 4.52 13.28 -12.23
C ARG A 196 5.83 14.03 -11.95
N ALA A 197 5.82 14.99 -11.04
CA ALA A 197 7.01 15.73 -10.65
C ALA A 197 8.07 14.79 -10.04
N GLY A 198 7.68 13.93 -9.10
CA GLY A 198 8.58 12.96 -8.48
C GLY A 198 9.24 12.03 -9.48
N MET A 199 8.46 11.46 -10.38
CA MET A 199 8.96 10.56 -11.42
C MET A 199 9.82 11.27 -12.48
N THR A 200 9.50 12.53 -12.79
CA THR A 200 10.29 13.34 -13.74
C THR A 200 11.66 13.69 -13.18
N GLU A 201 11.72 14.11 -11.92
CA GLU A 201 12.96 14.51 -11.23
C GLU A 201 13.83 13.30 -10.81
N ALA A 202 13.24 12.10 -10.70
CA ALA A 202 13.97 10.90 -10.34
C ALA A 202 14.94 10.45 -11.43
N ASP A 203 16.05 9.83 -11.02
CA ASP A 203 17.01 9.19 -11.91
C ASP A 203 16.51 7.80 -12.36
N ARG A 204 15.74 7.11 -11.48
CA ARG A 204 15.02 5.86 -11.77
C ARG A 204 13.66 5.86 -11.08
N VAL A 205 12.71 5.19 -11.72
CA VAL A 205 11.37 4.93 -11.21
C VAL A 205 11.21 3.42 -11.07
N ILE A 206 11.08 2.93 -9.86
CA ILE A 206 10.72 1.54 -9.59
C ILE A 206 9.19 1.44 -9.52
N ALA A 207 8.62 0.53 -10.29
CA ALA A 207 7.20 0.21 -10.25
C ALA A 207 7.00 -1.21 -9.73
N VAL A 208 5.97 -1.42 -8.90
CA VAL A 208 5.70 -2.71 -8.25
C VAL A 208 5.20 -3.81 -9.18
N SER A 209 4.90 -3.47 -10.45
CA SER A 209 4.48 -4.39 -11.51
C SER A 209 4.68 -3.77 -12.88
N ASN A 210 4.61 -4.59 -13.94
CA ASN A 210 4.57 -4.09 -15.32
C ASN A 210 3.28 -3.31 -15.59
N LEU A 211 2.16 -3.71 -14.98
CA LEU A 211 0.90 -2.96 -15.01
C LEU A 211 1.12 -1.51 -14.54
N THR A 212 1.72 -1.33 -13.38
CA THR A 212 2.05 0.00 -12.82
C THR A 212 3.09 0.72 -13.69
N ARG A 213 4.14 0.03 -14.16
CA ARG A 213 5.16 0.61 -15.03
C ARG A 213 4.56 1.14 -16.34
N ASN A 214 3.65 0.39 -16.95
CA ASN A 214 2.98 0.82 -18.17
C ASN A 214 2.09 2.05 -17.91
N SER A 215 1.37 2.09 -16.80
CA SER A 215 0.62 3.28 -16.37
C SER A 215 1.53 4.51 -16.21
N VAL A 216 2.72 4.35 -15.60
CA VAL A 216 3.73 5.41 -15.46
C VAL A 216 4.19 5.95 -16.82
N ILE A 217 4.42 5.07 -17.79
CA ILE A 217 4.86 5.47 -19.13
C ILE A 217 3.72 6.15 -19.90
N GLU A 218 2.55 5.52 -19.94
CA GLU A 218 1.44 5.93 -20.80
C GLU A 218 0.67 7.13 -20.27
N LYS A 219 0.43 7.17 -18.95
CA LYS A 219 -0.43 8.19 -18.34
C LYS A 219 0.35 9.39 -17.79
N TYR A 220 1.61 9.21 -17.40
CA TYR A 220 2.45 10.30 -16.88
C TYR A 220 3.51 10.78 -17.89
N GLY A 221 3.70 10.06 -18.99
CA GLY A 221 4.68 10.41 -20.03
C GLY A 221 6.13 10.24 -19.57
N ILE A 222 6.38 9.36 -18.61
CA ILE A 222 7.74 9.09 -18.12
C ILE A 222 8.47 8.18 -19.12
N PRO A 223 9.72 8.52 -19.51
CA PRO A 223 10.48 7.69 -20.43
C PRO A 223 10.63 6.24 -19.93
N ALA A 224 10.39 5.27 -20.82
CA ALA A 224 10.49 3.86 -20.49
C ALA A 224 11.88 3.45 -19.95
N SER A 225 12.94 4.18 -20.35
CA SER A 225 14.32 3.97 -19.88
C SER A 225 14.53 4.29 -18.40
N LYS A 226 13.66 5.11 -17.79
CA LYS A 226 13.69 5.38 -16.35
C LYS A 226 12.99 4.30 -15.54
N GLY A 227 11.98 3.63 -16.12
CA GLY A 227 11.10 2.69 -15.42
C GLY A 227 11.74 1.31 -15.28
N VAL A 228 11.77 0.79 -14.05
CA VAL A 228 12.19 -0.57 -13.73
C VAL A 228 11.06 -1.24 -12.94
N THR A 229 10.68 -2.47 -13.34
CA THR A 229 9.72 -3.26 -12.57
C THR A 229 10.45 -4.06 -11.51
N VAL A 230 10.01 -3.95 -10.27
CA VAL A 230 10.44 -4.82 -9.16
C VAL A 230 9.17 -5.26 -8.43
N HIS A 231 8.82 -6.52 -8.57
CA HIS A 231 7.62 -7.07 -7.95
C HIS A 231 7.76 -7.12 -6.42
N ASN A 232 6.66 -6.80 -5.73
CA ASN A 232 6.59 -7.00 -4.29
C ASN A 232 6.67 -8.50 -3.95
N ALA A 233 6.89 -8.79 -2.68
CA ALA A 233 7.04 -10.13 -2.17
C ALA A 233 6.20 -10.36 -0.91
N VAL A 234 6.33 -11.54 -0.32
CA VAL A 234 5.66 -11.88 0.93
C VAL A 234 6.69 -12.37 1.96
N ARG A 235 6.38 -12.14 3.23
CA ARG A 235 7.19 -12.64 4.34
C ARG A 235 6.63 -13.97 4.84
N PHE A 236 7.48 -14.98 4.94
CA PHE A 236 7.15 -16.24 5.62
C PHE A 236 7.40 -16.11 7.13
N SER A 237 6.44 -16.58 7.94
CA SER A 237 6.56 -16.69 9.39
C SER A 237 6.21 -18.11 9.81
N THR A 238 6.94 -18.65 10.78
CA THR A 238 6.67 -19.99 11.33
C THR A 238 5.34 -20.08 12.09
N LYS A 239 4.68 -18.94 12.34
CA LYS A 239 3.37 -18.87 13.01
C LYS A 239 2.19 -19.11 12.07
N ASP A 240 2.41 -19.07 10.76
CA ASP A 240 1.36 -18.99 9.75
C ASP A 240 0.59 -20.32 9.51
N ALA A 241 1.08 -21.45 10.00
CA ALA A 241 0.59 -22.80 9.66
C ALA A 241 -0.28 -23.47 10.74
N ARG A 242 -0.80 -22.76 11.73
CA ARG A 242 -1.61 -23.39 12.77
C ARG A 242 -3.06 -23.55 12.32
N PRO A 243 -3.58 -24.80 12.27
CA PRO A 243 -5.01 -25.02 12.04
C PRO A 243 -5.84 -24.26 13.09
N GLN A 244 -6.88 -23.58 12.64
CA GLN A 244 -7.84 -22.91 13.52
C GLN A 244 -9.09 -23.76 13.63
N GLU A 245 -9.65 -23.89 14.84
CA GLU A 245 -10.95 -24.51 15.02
C GLU A 245 -12.05 -23.65 14.40
N ARG A 246 -12.85 -24.27 13.53
CA ARG A 246 -13.99 -23.62 12.87
C ARG A 246 -15.26 -23.95 13.65
N GLY A 247 -16.04 -22.91 14.02
CA GLY A 247 -17.36 -23.10 14.62
C GLY A 247 -18.45 -23.48 13.62
N VAL A 248 -18.10 -23.66 12.31
CA VAL A 248 -19.04 -23.96 11.21
C VAL A 248 -18.42 -24.99 10.28
N SER A 249 -19.27 -25.84 9.68
CA SER A 249 -18.89 -26.82 8.66
C SER A 249 -18.91 -26.25 7.25
N ASP A 250 -19.55 -25.09 7.05
CA ASP A 250 -19.65 -24.42 5.74
C ASP A 250 -18.25 -24.03 5.24
N LYS A 251 -18.05 -24.02 3.93
CA LYS A 251 -16.87 -23.46 3.29
C LYS A 251 -16.86 -21.93 3.44
N ILE A 252 -15.69 -21.35 3.63
CA ILE A 252 -15.52 -19.90 3.85
C ILE A 252 -14.79 -19.29 2.65
N VAL A 253 -15.47 -18.39 1.95
CA VAL A 253 -14.93 -17.60 0.85
C VAL A 253 -14.69 -16.17 1.35
N THR A 254 -13.43 -15.70 1.29
CA THR A 254 -12.99 -14.46 1.93
C THR A 254 -12.57 -13.42 0.91
N PHE A 255 -13.07 -12.20 1.10
CA PHE A 255 -12.53 -10.94 0.58
C PHE A 255 -11.83 -10.23 1.74
N LEU A 256 -10.60 -9.78 1.54
CA LEU A 256 -9.85 -9.00 2.54
C LEU A 256 -9.21 -7.78 1.88
N GLY A 257 -9.55 -6.60 2.38
CA GLY A 257 -9.01 -5.34 1.85
C GLY A 257 -9.90 -4.15 2.18
N ARG A 258 -9.51 -2.97 1.69
CA ARG A 258 -10.35 -1.78 1.79
C ARG A 258 -11.64 -2.00 1.00
N ILE A 259 -12.77 -1.61 1.58
CA ILE A 259 -14.08 -1.70 0.91
C ILE A 259 -14.31 -0.42 0.10
N THR A 260 -13.59 -0.32 -1.02
CA THR A 260 -13.57 0.83 -1.94
C THR A 260 -13.79 0.36 -3.37
N TYR A 261 -14.14 1.28 -4.29
CA TYR A 261 -14.32 0.97 -5.71
C TYR A 261 -13.12 0.21 -6.30
N GLN A 262 -11.90 0.63 -5.98
CA GLN A 262 -10.66 0.01 -6.46
C GLN A 262 -10.61 -1.51 -6.20
N LYS A 263 -11.11 -1.96 -5.05
CA LYS A 263 -11.05 -3.37 -4.63
C LYS A 263 -12.22 -4.22 -5.13
N GLY A 264 -13.20 -3.63 -5.80
CA GLY A 264 -14.30 -4.33 -6.48
C GLY A 264 -15.25 -5.10 -5.56
N PRO A 265 -15.67 -4.57 -4.39
CA PRO A 265 -16.53 -5.31 -3.45
C PRO A 265 -17.89 -5.66 -4.05
N ASP A 266 -18.43 -4.86 -4.97
CA ASP A 266 -19.69 -5.16 -5.67
C ASP A 266 -19.61 -6.47 -6.45
N TYR A 267 -18.50 -6.69 -7.18
CA TYR A 267 -18.30 -7.91 -7.97
C TYR A 267 -18.26 -9.16 -7.09
N PHE A 268 -17.63 -9.05 -5.91
CA PHE A 268 -17.62 -10.13 -4.93
C PHE A 268 -19.02 -10.48 -4.43
N VAL A 269 -19.84 -9.47 -4.12
CA VAL A 269 -21.22 -9.66 -3.63
C VAL A 269 -22.13 -10.25 -4.72
N GLU A 270 -22.01 -9.77 -5.97
CA GLU A 270 -22.77 -10.32 -7.08
C GLU A 270 -22.42 -11.78 -7.38
N ALA A 271 -21.12 -12.11 -7.35
CA ALA A 271 -20.66 -13.49 -7.49
C ALA A 271 -21.16 -14.38 -6.34
N ALA A 272 -21.09 -13.88 -5.10
CA ALA A 272 -21.63 -14.58 -3.94
C ALA A 272 -23.12 -14.92 -4.10
N ALA A 273 -23.93 -13.97 -4.59
CA ALA A 273 -25.34 -14.22 -4.83
C ALA A 273 -25.58 -15.30 -5.91
N LYS A 274 -24.72 -15.37 -6.93
CA LYS A 274 -24.80 -16.42 -7.96
C LYS A 274 -24.40 -17.80 -7.40
N VAL A 275 -23.33 -17.88 -6.62
CA VAL A 275 -22.90 -19.12 -5.96
C VAL A 275 -23.98 -19.65 -5.01
N LEU A 276 -24.57 -18.78 -4.18
CA LEU A 276 -25.60 -19.15 -3.20
C LEU A 276 -26.91 -19.66 -3.81
N ARG A 277 -27.13 -19.45 -5.10
CA ARG A 277 -28.23 -20.09 -5.86
C ARG A 277 -27.93 -21.55 -6.20
N LYS A 278 -26.65 -21.93 -6.30
CA LYS A 278 -26.20 -23.30 -6.65
C LYS A 278 -25.93 -24.15 -5.41
N THR A 279 -25.34 -23.57 -4.35
CA THR A 279 -24.98 -24.26 -3.11
C THR A 279 -25.21 -23.36 -1.89
N ARG A 280 -25.63 -23.98 -0.76
CA ARG A 280 -25.83 -23.26 0.52
C ARG A 280 -24.77 -23.62 1.58
N ASN A 281 -23.85 -24.54 1.24
CA ASN A 281 -22.78 -24.98 2.15
C ASN A 281 -21.56 -24.04 2.12
N VAL A 282 -21.80 -22.75 1.88
CA VAL A 282 -20.76 -21.71 1.77
C VAL A 282 -21.18 -20.46 2.50
N ARG A 283 -20.22 -19.81 3.11
CA ARG A 283 -20.33 -18.47 3.72
C ARG A 283 -19.34 -17.53 3.08
N PHE A 284 -19.76 -16.30 2.91
CA PHE A 284 -18.94 -15.23 2.38
C PHE A 284 -18.52 -14.29 3.51
N VAL A 285 -17.25 -13.95 3.56
CA VAL A 285 -16.69 -13.05 4.56
C VAL A 285 -16.05 -11.86 3.87
N MET A 286 -16.44 -10.66 4.25
CA MET A 286 -15.80 -9.42 3.81
C MET A 286 -15.11 -8.78 5.00
N ALA A 287 -13.77 -8.84 4.96
CA ALA A 287 -12.90 -8.31 5.99
C ALA A 287 -12.30 -6.98 5.53
N GLY A 288 -12.59 -5.90 6.26
CA GLY A 288 -12.10 -4.56 5.96
C GLY A 288 -13.10 -3.46 6.31
N SER A 289 -12.69 -2.24 5.99
CA SER A 289 -13.51 -1.03 6.09
C SER A 289 -13.31 -0.17 4.85
N GLY A 290 -14.17 0.82 4.64
CA GLY A 290 -14.10 1.73 3.51
C GLY A 290 -15.42 2.44 3.23
N ASP A 291 -15.37 3.41 2.34
CA ASP A 291 -16.49 4.28 1.96
C ASP A 291 -17.69 3.52 1.37
N MET A 292 -17.44 2.38 0.72
CA MET A 292 -18.49 1.55 0.14
C MET A 292 -19.18 0.60 1.13
N LEU A 293 -18.71 0.47 2.39
CA LEU A 293 -19.26 -0.51 3.34
C LEU A 293 -20.79 -0.41 3.49
N LYS A 294 -21.32 0.79 3.67
CA LYS A 294 -22.78 1.02 3.80
C LYS A 294 -23.54 0.61 2.55
N HIS A 295 -22.98 0.89 1.37
CA HIS A 295 -23.54 0.47 0.07
C HIS A 295 -23.59 -1.06 -0.03
N ILE A 296 -22.49 -1.72 0.28
CA ILE A 296 -22.34 -3.19 0.21
C ILE A 296 -23.28 -3.90 1.18
N VAL A 297 -23.41 -3.43 2.42
CA VAL A 297 -24.38 -4.01 3.39
C VAL A 297 -25.82 -3.94 2.84
N ARG A 298 -26.21 -2.80 2.26
CA ARG A 298 -27.54 -2.66 1.63
C ARG A 298 -27.70 -3.59 0.42
N ARG A 299 -26.64 -3.76 -0.37
CA ARG A 299 -26.66 -4.65 -1.54
C ARG A 299 -26.83 -6.11 -1.13
N VAL A 300 -26.10 -6.58 -0.12
CA VAL A 300 -26.23 -7.94 0.46
C VAL A 300 -27.66 -8.18 0.97
N ALA A 301 -28.24 -7.22 1.68
CA ALA A 301 -29.63 -7.31 2.14
C ALA A 301 -30.62 -7.36 0.98
N LYS A 302 -30.46 -6.52 -0.05
CA LYS A 302 -31.33 -6.50 -1.24
C LYS A 302 -31.27 -7.81 -2.04
N LEU A 303 -30.13 -8.47 -2.05
CA LEU A 303 -29.95 -9.77 -2.72
C LEU A 303 -30.48 -10.95 -1.89
N GLY A 304 -30.87 -10.73 -0.63
CA GLY A 304 -31.42 -11.77 0.25
C GLY A 304 -30.38 -12.81 0.69
N ILE A 305 -29.11 -12.44 0.80
CA ILE A 305 -28.00 -13.34 1.15
C ILE A 305 -27.36 -13.03 2.50
N ALA A 306 -27.97 -12.17 3.31
CA ALA A 306 -27.42 -11.71 4.56
C ALA A 306 -27.19 -12.85 5.59
N ASP A 307 -27.96 -13.94 5.53
CA ASP A 307 -27.79 -15.13 6.38
C ASP A 307 -26.48 -15.91 6.09
N ARG A 308 -25.85 -15.66 4.95
CA ARG A 308 -24.63 -16.33 4.48
C ARG A 308 -23.47 -15.35 4.24
N PHE A 309 -23.63 -14.07 4.60
CA PHE A 309 -22.64 -13.03 4.39
C PHE A 309 -22.23 -12.38 5.71
N HIS A 310 -20.93 -12.29 5.98
CA HIS A 310 -20.40 -11.77 7.25
C HIS A 310 -19.43 -10.61 6.99
N PHE A 311 -19.50 -9.58 7.82
CA PHE A 311 -18.59 -8.43 7.82
C PHE A 311 -17.81 -8.44 9.14
N THR A 312 -16.47 -8.45 9.04
CA THR A 312 -15.61 -8.50 10.24
C THR A 312 -15.19 -7.12 10.72
N GLY A 313 -15.29 -6.09 9.86
CA GLY A 313 -14.59 -4.84 10.07
C GLY A 313 -13.09 -4.96 9.71
N PHE A 314 -12.32 -3.97 10.11
CA PHE A 314 -10.88 -3.91 9.83
C PHE A 314 -10.10 -4.90 10.72
N LEU A 315 -9.27 -5.74 10.10
CA LEU A 315 -8.42 -6.73 10.77
C LEU A 315 -6.96 -6.28 10.79
N LYS A 316 -6.23 -6.58 11.87
CA LYS A 316 -4.82 -6.21 12.07
C LYS A 316 -3.96 -7.41 12.45
N GLY A 317 -2.73 -7.43 11.97
CA GLY A 317 -1.69 -8.38 12.41
C GLY A 317 -2.15 -9.83 12.41
N ASP A 318 -2.16 -10.46 13.60
CA ASP A 318 -2.52 -11.87 13.76
C ASP A 318 -4.00 -12.18 13.41
N GLU A 319 -4.90 -11.18 13.40
CA GLU A 319 -6.30 -11.37 12.99
C GLU A 319 -6.40 -11.68 11.50
N VAL A 320 -5.57 -11.04 10.68
CA VAL A 320 -5.48 -11.31 9.23
C VAL A 320 -5.03 -12.75 9.01
N GLN A 321 -4.01 -13.21 9.75
CA GLN A 321 -3.52 -14.59 9.66
C GLN A 321 -4.59 -15.60 10.07
N ARG A 322 -5.33 -15.33 11.15
CA ARG A 322 -6.47 -16.17 11.57
C ARG A 322 -7.56 -16.21 10.50
N MET A 323 -7.87 -15.08 9.86
CA MET A 323 -8.89 -15.03 8.81
C MET A 323 -8.47 -15.91 7.63
N PHE A 324 -7.23 -15.85 7.17
CA PHE A 324 -6.74 -16.74 6.13
C PHE A 324 -6.77 -18.20 6.57
N ALA A 325 -6.34 -18.54 7.79
CA ALA A 325 -6.37 -19.90 8.31
C ALA A 325 -7.80 -20.50 8.41
N LEU A 326 -8.83 -19.67 8.48
CA LEU A 326 -10.24 -20.08 8.46
C LEU A 326 -10.80 -20.16 7.04
N SER A 327 -10.15 -19.57 6.04
CA SER A 327 -10.65 -19.45 4.68
C SER A 327 -10.41 -20.72 3.86
N ASP A 328 -11.36 -21.08 3.00
CA ASP A 328 -11.20 -22.12 1.99
C ASP A 328 -10.88 -21.54 0.61
N VAL A 329 -11.28 -20.31 0.34
CA VAL A 329 -10.99 -19.58 -0.90
C VAL A 329 -10.79 -18.11 -0.57
N TYR A 330 -9.77 -17.50 -1.15
CA TYR A 330 -9.57 -16.06 -1.13
C TYR A 330 -9.88 -15.45 -2.48
N VAL A 331 -10.58 -14.31 -2.50
CA VAL A 331 -11.02 -13.63 -3.72
C VAL A 331 -10.59 -12.17 -3.69
N MET A 332 -9.88 -11.73 -4.73
CA MET A 332 -9.48 -10.34 -4.95
C MET A 332 -9.96 -9.84 -6.33
N PRO A 333 -11.21 -9.37 -6.44
CA PRO A 333 -11.81 -8.93 -7.70
C PRO A 333 -11.54 -7.45 -7.96
N SER A 334 -10.31 -7.00 -7.74
CA SER A 334 -9.93 -5.58 -7.82
C SER A 334 -10.10 -5.04 -9.24
N VAL A 335 -10.65 -3.83 -9.36
CA VAL A 335 -10.78 -3.08 -10.62
C VAL A 335 -9.40 -2.66 -11.13
N SER A 336 -8.54 -2.23 -10.20
CA SER A 336 -7.13 -1.94 -10.43
C SER A 336 -6.34 -2.29 -9.17
N GLU A 337 -5.36 -3.17 -9.31
CA GLU A 337 -4.49 -3.56 -8.22
C GLU A 337 -3.03 -3.41 -8.66
N PRO A 338 -2.29 -2.41 -8.19
CA PRO A 338 -0.91 -2.18 -8.61
C PRO A 338 -0.03 -3.42 -8.45
N PHE A 339 -0.18 -4.13 -7.34
CA PHE A 339 0.44 -5.43 -7.14
C PHE A 339 -0.54 -6.42 -6.49
N GLY A 340 -0.80 -6.29 -5.18
CA GLY A 340 -1.64 -7.20 -4.40
C GLY A 340 -0.81 -8.19 -3.57
N ILE A 341 -0.45 -7.81 -2.33
CA ILE A 341 0.29 -8.69 -1.41
C ILE A 341 -0.64 -9.73 -0.77
N SER A 342 -1.90 -9.39 -0.53
CA SER A 342 -2.86 -10.27 0.16
C SER A 342 -3.11 -11.64 -0.51
N PRO A 343 -3.13 -11.80 -1.86
CA PRO A 343 -3.15 -13.14 -2.46
C PRO A 343 -1.94 -13.99 -2.09
N LEU A 344 -0.75 -13.39 -2.00
CA LEU A 344 0.46 -14.09 -1.57
C LEU A 344 0.37 -14.55 -0.11
N GLU A 345 -0.22 -13.72 0.76
CA GLU A 345 -0.47 -14.05 2.17
C GLU A 345 -1.51 -15.17 2.31
N ALA A 346 -2.55 -15.18 1.48
CA ALA A 346 -3.54 -16.24 1.42
C ALA A 346 -2.91 -17.58 0.97
N MET A 347 -2.18 -17.57 -0.15
CA MET A 347 -1.48 -18.77 -0.64
C MET A 347 -0.48 -19.32 0.37
N ARG A 348 0.26 -18.45 1.05
CA ARG A 348 1.16 -18.84 2.14
C ARG A 348 0.42 -19.53 3.29
N SER A 349 -0.84 -19.16 3.51
CA SER A 349 -1.72 -19.77 4.50
C SER A 349 -2.46 -21.01 3.99
N ASN A 350 -2.03 -21.61 2.88
CA ASN A 350 -2.66 -22.75 2.21
C ASN A 350 -4.09 -22.48 1.73
N VAL A 351 -4.35 -21.27 1.25
CA VAL A 351 -5.65 -20.86 0.71
C VAL A 351 -5.52 -20.64 -0.80
N PRO A 352 -6.30 -21.35 -1.63
CA PRO A 352 -6.35 -21.10 -3.06
C PRO A 352 -6.95 -19.73 -3.34
N VAL A 353 -6.45 -19.05 -4.38
CA VAL A 353 -6.82 -17.66 -4.67
C VAL A 353 -7.44 -17.48 -6.04
N ILE A 354 -8.44 -16.60 -6.10
CA ILE A 354 -9.01 -16.08 -7.32
C ILE A 354 -8.69 -14.58 -7.36
N ILE A 355 -8.05 -14.14 -8.43
CA ILE A 355 -7.60 -12.76 -8.58
C ILE A 355 -8.10 -12.14 -9.88
N SER A 356 -8.22 -10.83 -9.87
CA SER A 356 -8.45 -10.06 -11.09
C SER A 356 -7.20 -10.10 -11.99
N LYS A 357 -7.40 -10.24 -13.31
CA LYS A 357 -6.34 -10.06 -14.30
C LYS A 357 -5.77 -8.63 -14.28
N GLN A 358 -6.55 -7.67 -13.80
CA GLN A 358 -6.18 -6.26 -13.65
C GLN A 358 -5.41 -6.02 -12.34
N SER A 359 -4.49 -6.94 -12.02
CA SER A 359 -3.62 -6.86 -10.84
C SER A 359 -2.18 -7.22 -11.19
N GLY A 360 -1.22 -6.50 -10.60
CA GLY A 360 0.19 -6.76 -10.81
C GLY A 360 0.63 -8.15 -10.32
N VAL A 361 -0.01 -8.68 -9.28
CA VAL A 361 0.28 -10.03 -8.79
C VAL A 361 -0.09 -11.12 -9.81
N ALA A 362 -0.99 -10.84 -10.74
CA ALA A 362 -1.32 -11.75 -11.84
C ALA A 362 -0.13 -12.01 -12.79
N GLU A 363 0.88 -11.13 -12.77
CA GLU A 363 2.10 -11.29 -13.58
C GLU A 363 3.03 -12.38 -13.04
N VAL A 364 2.92 -12.71 -11.73
CA VAL A 364 3.86 -13.59 -11.01
C VAL A 364 3.23 -14.84 -10.42
N LEU A 365 1.90 -15.01 -10.55
CA LEU A 365 1.18 -16.18 -10.05
C LEU A 365 0.57 -16.96 -11.21
N ASP A 366 1.08 -18.15 -11.51
CA ASP A 366 0.54 -19.03 -12.55
C ASP A 366 -0.61 -19.90 -12.04
N TYR A 367 -0.60 -20.24 -10.76
CA TYR A 367 -1.59 -21.12 -10.13
C TYR A 367 -2.74 -20.40 -9.42
N ALA A 368 -2.82 -19.07 -9.50
CA ALA A 368 -4.02 -18.33 -9.17
C ALA A 368 -5.05 -18.46 -10.30
N ILE A 369 -6.34 -18.60 -9.96
CA ILE A 369 -7.39 -18.48 -10.96
C ILE A 369 -7.54 -16.99 -11.29
N LYS A 370 -7.35 -16.65 -12.57
CA LYS A 370 -7.37 -15.26 -13.04
C LYS A 370 -8.65 -14.99 -13.84
N VAL A 371 -9.45 -14.04 -13.38
CA VAL A 371 -10.71 -13.63 -14.04
C VAL A 371 -10.68 -12.14 -14.33
N ASP A 372 -11.46 -11.68 -15.30
CA ASP A 372 -11.70 -10.25 -15.44
C ASP A 372 -12.67 -9.79 -14.34
N TYR A 373 -12.39 -8.67 -13.65
CA TYR A 373 -13.16 -8.27 -12.48
C TYR A 373 -14.65 -8.04 -12.80
N TRP A 374 -14.99 -7.64 -14.03
CA TRP A 374 -16.36 -7.41 -14.49
C TRP A 374 -17.11 -8.69 -14.88
N ASP A 375 -16.39 -9.80 -15.11
CA ASP A 375 -17.00 -11.09 -15.44
C ASP A 375 -17.44 -11.82 -14.16
N VAL A 376 -18.59 -11.38 -13.66
CA VAL A 376 -19.19 -11.92 -12.43
C VAL A 376 -19.57 -13.40 -12.59
N ASP A 377 -19.86 -13.86 -13.81
CA ASP A 377 -20.16 -15.28 -14.05
C ASP A 377 -18.91 -16.13 -13.93
N ALA A 378 -17.81 -15.76 -14.59
CA ALA A 378 -16.54 -16.46 -14.46
C ALA A 378 -16.03 -16.44 -12.99
N LEU A 379 -16.22 -15.31 -12.29
CA LEU A 379 -15.86 -15.21 -10.87
C LEU A 379 -16.70 -16.18 -10.00
N ALA A 380 -18.01 -16.24 -10.24
CA ALA A 380 -18.88 -17.14 -9.51
C ALA A 380 -18.59 -18.63 -9.83
N ASP A 381 -18.30 -18.96 -11.08
CA ASP A 381 -17.94 -20.33 -11.48
C ASP A 381 -16.58 -20.75 -10.90
N ALA A 382 -15.60 -19.84 -10.85
CA ALA A 382 -14.31 -20.09 -10.20
C ALA A 382 -14.47 -20.36 -8.68
N ILE A 383 -15.28 -19.54 -7.99
CA ILE A 383 -15.59 -19.76 -6.57
C ILE A 383 -16.29 -21.11 -6.39
N TYR A 384 -17.32 -21.39 -7.16
CA TYR A 384 -18.08 -22.64 -7.10
C TYR A 384 -17.15 -23.84 -7.35
N GLY A 385 -16.26 -23.76 -8.34
CA GLY A 385 -15.28 -24.79 -8.64
C GLY A 385 -14.37 -25.13 -7.47
N LEU A 386 -13.79 -24.12 -6.80
CA LEU A 386 -12.92 -24.33 -5.64
C LEU A 386 -13.68 -24.80 -4.39
N VAL A 387 -14.95 -24.44 -4.23
CA VAL A 387 -15.80 -24.85 -3.09
C VAL A 387 -16.26 -26.31 -3.23
N GLU A 388 -16.69 -26.71 -4.42
CA GLU A 388 -17.36 -28.00 -4.65
C GLU A 388 -16.40 -29.11 -5.10
N TYR A 389 -15.25 -28.80 -5.69
CA TYR A 389 -14.30 -29.80 -6.19
C TYR A 389 -13.00 -29.81 -5.37
N PRO A 390 -12.89 -30.67 -4.33
CA PRO A 390 -11.74 -30.72 -3.43
C PRO A 390 -10.40 -30.90 -4.17
N ALA A 391 -10.36 -31.75 -5.18
CA ALA A 391 -9.14 -32.00 -5.97
C ALA A 391 -8.62 -30.73 -6.68
N LEU A 392 -9.52 -29.85 -7.15
CA LEU A 392 -9.16 -28.58 -7.73
C LEU A 392 -8.56 -27.63 -6.66
N ALA A 393 -9.21 -27.54 -5.51
CA ALA A 393 -8.75 -26.73 -4.39
C ALA A 393 -7.38 -27.21 -3.85
N GLU A 394 -7.19 -28.52 -3.69
CA GLU A 394 -5.93 -29.13 -3.25
C GLU A 394 -4.81 -28.83 -4.23
N MET A 395 -5.03 -29.04 -5.53
CA MET A 395 -4.05 -28.73 -6.57
C MET A 395 -3.67 -27.24 -6.56
N ALA A 396 -4.67 -26.33 -6.52
CA ALA A 396 -4.42 -24.89 -6.50
C ALA A 396 -3.65 -24.47 -5.24
N THR A 397 -3.96 -25.07 -4.09
CA THR A 397 -3.26 -24.83 -2.83
C THR A 397 -1.80 -25.30 -2.88
N GLU A 398 -1.56 -26.54 -3.27
CA GLU A 398 -0.22 -27.15 -3.32
C GLU A 398 0.71 -26.37 -4.28
N LYS A 399 0.22 -26.15 -5.49
CA LYS A 399 1.00 -25.46 -6.53
C LYS A 399 1.21 -24.00 -6.16
N GLY A 400 0.16 -23.31 -5.66
CA GLY A 400 0.25 -21.93 -5.23
C GLY A 400 1.21 -21.70 -4.07
N LEU A 401 1.24 -22.62 -3.08
CA LEU A 401 2.22 -22.54 -1.98
C LEU A 401 3.66 -22.71 -2.51
N GLY A 402 3.87 -23.64 -3.45
CA GLY A 402 5.17 -23.83 -4.09
C GLY A 402 5.66 -22.58 -4.82
N GLU A 403 4.76 -21.89 -5.51
CA GLU A 403 5.04 -20.68 -6.27
C GLU A 403 5.37 -19.51 -5.34
N VAL A 404 4.52 -19.23 -4.34
CA VAL A 404 4.70 -18.09 -3.43
C VAL A 404 5.96 -18.23 -2.55
N THR A 405 6.45 -19.43 -2.33
CA THR A 405 7.68 -19.69 -1.55
C THR A 405 8.92 -19.05 -2.19
N ASN A 406 8.91 -18.81 -3.49
CA ASN A 406 10.00 -18.19 -4.23
C ASN A 406 9.90 -16.65 -4.26
N LEU A 407 8.74 -16.06 -3.93
CA LEU A 407 8.51 -14.64 -3.92
C LEU A 407 8.97 -14.02 -2.59
N LYS A 408 10.27 -13.88 -2.41
CA LYS A 408 10.92 -13.41 -1.16
C LYS A 408 11.38 -11.96 -1.29
N TRP A 409 11.25 -11.20 -0.20
CA TRP A 409 11.75 -9.83 -0.13
C TRP A 409 13.24 -9.69 -0.39
N GLU A 410 14.03 -10.72 -0.10
CA GLU A 410 15.45 -10.77 -0.42
C GLU A 410 15.71 -10.68 -1.93
N ASN A 411 14.89 -11.33 -2.75
CA ASN A 411 15.01 -11.29 -4.21
C ASN A 411 14.64 -9.90 -4.74
N ALA A 412 13.48 -9.37 -4.32
CA ALA A 412 13.05 -8.01 -4.69
C ALA A 412 14.08 -6.95 -4.26
N ALA A 413 14.64 -7.07 -3.06
CA ALA A 413 15.69 -6.19 -2.58
C ALA A 413 16.99 -6.30 -3.40
N GLY A 414 17.32 -7.49 -3.88
CA GLY A 414 18.44 -7.71 -4.80
C GLY A 414 18.27 -6.94 -6.12
N GLU A 415 17.06 -6.95 -6.69
CA GLU A 415 16.73 -6.16 -7.89
C GLU A 415 16.83 -4.66 -7.62
N VAL A 416 16.29 -4.18 -6.48
CA VAL A 416 16.44 -2.78 -6.06
C VAL A 416 17.91 -2.41 -5.85
N ALA A 417 18.70 -3.29 -5.24
CA ALA A 417 20.15 -3.08 -5.08
C ALA A 417 20.88 -2.94 -6.42
N ASN A 418 20.46 -3.68 -7.44
CA ASN A 418 21.01 -3.54 -8.79
C ASN A 418 20.65 -2.16 -9.41
N VAL A 419 19.44 -1.66 -9.18
CA VAL A 419 19.06 -0.29 -9.58
C VAL A 419 19.99 0.73 -8.91
N TYR A 420 20.25 0.59 -7.61
CA TYR A 420 21.15 1.50 -6.88
C TYR A 420 22.57 1.48 -7.45
N ARG A 421 23.15 0.29 -7.66
CA ARG A 421 24.51 0.15 -8.25
C ARG A 421 24.62 0.76 -9.65
N SER A 422 23.52 0.83 -10.41
CA SER A 422 23.52 1.46 -11.73
C SER A 422 23.58 2.99 -11.69
N LEU A 423 23.43 3.59 -10.49
CA LEU A 423 23.42 5.04 -10.28
C LEU A 423 24.64 5.53 -9.50
N LEU A 424 25.37 4.64 -8.85
CA LEU A 424 26.60 4.90 -8.09
C LEU A 424 27.84 4.54 -8.90
#